data_168fa67b1119a30be203a8bd01895c99
#
_entry.id   168fa67b1119a30be203a8bd01895c99
#
_cell.length_a   1.000
_cell.length_b   1.000
_cell.length_c   1.000
_cell.angle_alpha   90.00
_cell.angle_beta   90.00
_cell.angle_gamma   90.00
#
_symmetry.space_group_name_H-M   'P 1'
#
loop_
_entity.id
_entity.type
_entity.pdbx_description
1 polymer ?
#
loop_
_entity_poly.entity_id
_entity_poly.type
_entity_poly.pdbx_seq_one_letter_code
_entity_poly.pdbx_strand_id
1 'polypeptide(L)'
;FYNSSHRVYNSAELIKIQDILEFYDYNLQEPRLICLGGWRKTKSLSDEDRNTPENRKMAKLLTAMSVVIPENGYILYGDNNPDTPDEDHDHLYYDFYDFDIGKPTSEYIKVSSGVGYKEHEQGFIAYNINSNKKKLTRDNGQSFEIAGKSGLFCKDVGNDTECLPID
;
A
#
# COMPACT_ATOMS: atom_id res chain seq x y z
N PHE A 1 -3.90 -1.28 -12.64
CA PHE A 1 -5.34 -1.65 -12.52
C PHE A 1 -6.21 -0.40 -12.61
N TYR A 2 -6.96 -0.29 -13.69
CA TYR A 2 -7.82 0.85 -13.98
C TYR A 2 -9.19 0.70 -13.29
N ASN A 3 -9.60 1.67 -12.49
CA ASN A 3 -10.92 1.74 -11.88
C ASN A 3 -11.74 2.90 -12.46
N SER A 4 -12.42 2.65 -13.58
CA SER A 4 -13.23 3.65 -14.29
C SER A 4 -14.53 4.06 -13.57
N SER A 5 -14.89 3.40 -12.47
CA SER A 5 -16.21 3.55 -11.85
C SER A 5 -16.23 4.43 -10.60
N HIS A 6 -15.18 5.17 -10.28
CA HIS A 6 -15.01 5.96 -9.03
C HIS A 6 -15.13 5.16 -7.73
N ARG A 7 -15.23 3.84 -7.82
CA ARG A 7 -15.38 2.97 -6.67
C ARG A 7 -14.02 2.57 -6.10
N VAL A 8 -14.02 2.20 -4.85
CA VAL A 8 -12.89 1.55 -4.19
C VAL A 8 -12.74 0.13 -4.78
N TYR A 9 -11.49 -0.33 -4.97
CA TYR A 9 -11.22 -1.72 -5.38
C TYR A 9 -11.92 -2.71 -4.44
N ASN A 10 -12.59 -3.70 -5.00
CA ASN A 10 -13.15 -4.79 -4.21
C ASN A 10 -12.07 -5.80 -3.80
N SER A 11 -12.39 -6.70 -2.87
CA SER A 11 -11.40 -7.64 -2.35
C SER A 11 -10.88 -8.62 -3.42
N ALA A 12 -11.69 -8.99 -4.41
CA ALA A 12 -11.24 -9.88 -5.48
C ALA A 12 -10.24 -9.18 -6.43
N GLU A 13 -10.43 -7.89 -6.68
CA GLU A 13 -9.48 -7.08 -7.45
C GLU A 13 -8.15 -6.93 -6.69
N LEU A 14 -8.20 -6.69 -5.38
CA LEU A 14 -7.01 -6.58 -4.53
C LEU A 14 -6.27 -7.93 -4.40
N ILE A 15 -6.98 -9.06 -4.33
CA ILE A 15 -6.36 -10.39 -4.37
C ILE A 15 -5.61 -10.60 -5.70
N LYS A 16 -6.21 -10.22 -6.83
CA LYS A 16 -5.52 -10.32 -8.13
C LYS A 16 -4.27 -9.46 -8.19
N ILE A 17 -4.28 -8.27 -7.59
CA ILE A 17 -3.08 -7.42 -7.48
C ILE A 17 -2.01 -8.14 -6.65
N GLN A 18 -2.37 -8.68 -5.50
CA GLN A 18 -1.46 -9.47 -4.67
C GLN A 18 -0.85 -10.64 -5.44
N ASP A 19 -1.68 -11.46 -6.08
CA ASP A 19 -1.23 -12.64 -6.83
C ASP A 19 -0.28 -12.26 -7.98
N ILE A 20 -0.54 -11.15 -8.66
CA ILE A 20 0.33 -10.64 -9.74
C ILE A 20 1.66 -10.15 -9.18
N LEU A 21 1.67 -9.41 -8.08
CA LEU A 21 2.91 -8.97 -7.44
C LEU A 21 3.75 -10.16 -6.96
N GLU A 22 3.13 -11.14 -6.29
CA GLU A 22 3.79 -12.40 -5.87
C GLU A 22 4.35 -13.16 -7.08
N PHE A 23 3.59 -13.25 -8.17
CA PHE A 23 4.02 -13.93 -9.40
C PHE A 23 5.23 -13.26 -10.04
N TYR A 24 5.24 -11.95 -10.18
CA TYR A 24 6.36 -11.22 -10.78
C TYR A 24 7.58 -11.26 -9.87
N ASP A 25 7.41 -11.10 -8.56
CA ASP A 25 8.51 -11.17 -7.61
C ASP A 25 9.22 -12.53 -7.66
N TYR A 26 8.46 -13.60 -7.84
CA TYR A 26 9.02 -14.96 -7.96
C TYR A 26 9.65 -15.24 -9.34
N ASN A 27 9.11 -14.72 -10.43
CA ASN A 27 9.47 -15.15 -11.80
C ASN A 27 10.42 -14.19 -12.52
N LEU A 28 10.56 -12.93 -12.10
CA LEU A 28 11.49 -12.01 -12.73
C LEU A 28 12.94 -12.33 -12.35
N GLN A 29 13.85 -12.08 -13.31
CA GLN A 29 15.29 -12.19 -13.07
C GLN A 29 15.84 -10.93 -12.41
N GLU A 30 16.91 -11.10 -11.64
CA GLU A 30 17.61 -9.97 -11.01
C GLU A 30 18.28 -9.02 -12.04
N PRO A 31 18.29 -7.71 -11.78
CA PRO A 31 17.65 -7.02 -10.63
C PRO A 31 16.14 -6.90 -10.83
N ARG A 32 15.37 -7.42 -9.86
CA ARG A 32 13.90 -7.31 -9.87
C ARG A 32 13.48 -5.93 -9.40
N LEU A 33 12.74 -5.20 -10.23
CA LEU A 33 12.14 -3.92 -9.89
C LEU A 33 10.69 -3.91 -10.40
N ILE A 34 9.75 -3.80 -9.48
CA ILE A 34 8.32 -3.91 -9.80
C ILE A 34 7.61 -2.59 -9.49
N CYS A 35 6.99 -2.00 -10.51
CA CYS A 35 6.10 -0.86 -10.35
C CYS A 35 4.65 -1.33 -10.23
N LEU A 36 3.99 -1.02 -9.12
CA LEU A 36 2.54 -1.17 -9.01
C LEU A 36 1.86 0.10 -9.55
N GLY A 37 1.24 0.01 -10.72
CA GLY A 37 0.33 1.03 -11.21
C GLY A 37 -1.05 0.87 -10.56
N GLY A 38 -1.41 1.73 -9.62
CA GLY A 38 -2.75 1.83 -9.05
C GLY A 38 -3.43 3.11 -9.50
N TRP A 39 -4.75 3.08 -9.69
CA TRP A 39 -5.43 4.28 -10.14
C TRP A 39 -6.86 4.38 -9.64
N ARG A 40 -7.26 5.60 -9.29
CA ARG A 40 -8.63 5.95 -8.93
C ARG A 40 -9.04 7.24 -9.61
N LYS A 41 -10.17 7.23 -10.30
CA LYS A 41 -10.74 8.45 -10.86
C LYS A 41 -11.29 9.33 -9.73
N THR A 42 -10.80 10.55 -9.62
CA THR A 42 -11.32 11.59 -8.74
C THR A 42 -12.26 12.52 -9.52
N LYS A 43 -13.04 13.34 -8.83
CA LYS A 43 -13.97 14.28 -9.49
C LYS A 43 -13.23 15.43 -10.13
N SER A 44 -12.16 15.88 -9.49
CA SER A 44 -11.33 16.99 -9.95
C SER A 44 -9.88 16.77 -9.47
N LEU A 45 -8.99 17.66 -9.88
CA LEU A 45 -7.60 17.74 -9.42
C LEU A 45 -7.43 18.51 -8.10
N SER A 46 -8.51 18.98 -7.48
CA SER A 46 -8.39 19.68 -6.20
C SER A 46 -7.84 18.73 -5.13
N ASP A 47 -7.01 19.24 -4.25
CA ASP A 47 -6.49 18.48 -3.10
C ASP A 47 -7.62 17.99 -2.21
N GLU A 48 -8.75 18.69 -2.16
CA GLU A 48 -9.95 18.26 -1.42
C GLU A 48 -10.51 16.95 -1.98
N ASP A 49 -10.66 16.84 -3.30
CA ASP A 49 -11.20 15.63 -3.95
C ASP A 49 -10.21 14.45 -3.90
N ARG A 50 -8.90 14.72 -3.95
CA ARG A 50 -7.84 13.73 -3.85
C ARG A 50 -7.57 13.28 -2.42
N ASN A 51 -7.69 14.19 -1.46
CA ASN A 51 -7.35 13.99 -0.05
C ASN A 51 -8.53 13.47 0.79
N THR A 52 -9.52 12.88 0.15
CA THR A 52 -10.61 12.21 0.88
C THR A 52 -10.06 11.00 1.66
N PRO A 53 -10.62 10.69 2.84
CA PRO A 53 -10.19 9.53 3.63
C PRO A 53 -10.17 8.23 2.82
N GLU A 54 -11.16 8.01 1.96
CA GLU A 54 -11.25 6.81 1.13
C GLU A 54 -10.14 6.74 0.08
N ASN A 55 -9.76 7.88 -0.52
CA ASN A 55 -8.68 7.91 -1.51
C ASN A 55 -7.32 7.74 -0.85
N ARG A 56 -7.06 8.46 0.25
CA ARG A 56 -5.84 8.30 1.05
C ARG A 56 -5.66 6.86 1.51
N LYS A 57 -6.71 6.26 2.05
CA LYS A 57 -6.70 4.87 2.51
C LYS A 57 -6.34 3.89 1.38
N MET A 58 -6.88 4.10 0.17
CA MET A 58 -6.56 3.27 -0.99
C MET A 58 -5.13 3.49 -1.47
N ALA A 59 -4.67 4.73 -1.58
CA ALA A 59 -3.30 5.06 -1.92
C ALA A 59 -2.31 4.41 -0.94
N LYS A 60 -2.59 4.54 0.37
CA LYS A 60 -1.78 3.94 1.45
C LYS A 60 -1.76 2.41 1.39
N LEU A 61 -2.91 1.77 1.09
CA LEU A 61 -2.98 0.32 0.90
C LEU A 61 -2.12 -0.14 -0.28
N LEU A 62 -2.29 0.48 -1.45
CA LEU A 62 -1.56 0.08 -2.66
C LEU A 62 -0.06 0.38 -2.51
N THR A 63 0.31 1.47 -1.85
CA THR A 63 1.71 1.77 -1.50
C THR A 63 2.28 0.67 -0.59
N ALA A 64 1.56 0.29 0.47
CA ALA A 64 2.01 -0.80 1.34
C ALA A 64 2.19 -2.11 0.56
N MET A 65 1.25 -2.47 -0.31
CA MET A 65 1.37 -3.68 -1.13
C MET A 65 2.57 -3.63 -2.07
N SER A 66 2.86 -2.45 -2.67
CA SER A 66 3.96 -2.29 -3.64
C SER A 66 5.35 -2.40 -3.02
N VAL A 67 5.50 -2.12 -1.72
CA VAL A 67 6.80 -2.19 -1.02
C VAL A 67 6.93 -3.43 -0.14
N VAL A 68 5.82 -4.04 0.26
CA VAL A 68 5.82 -5.24 1.11
C VAL A 68 5.99 -6.51 0.29
N ILE A 69 5.23 -6.68 -0.79
CA ILE A 69 5.17 -7.95 -1.53
C ILE A 69 6.45 -8.15 -2.34
N PRO A 70 6.84 -7.25 -3.27
CA PRO A 70 8.06 -7.46 -4.03
C PRO A 70 9.31 -7.16 -3.21
N GLU A 71 10.44 -7.79 -3.60
CA GLU A 71 11.74 -7.47 -3.02
C GLU A 71 12.08 -6.00 -3.19
N ASN A 72 11.98 -5.50 -4.42
CA ASN A 72 12.18 -4.10 -4.77
C ASN A 72 10.95 -3.59 -5.53
N GLY A 73 10.11 -2.84 -4.86
CA GLY A 73 8.88 -2.32 -5.44
C GLY A 73 8.63 -0.85 -5.15
N TYR A 74 7.84 -0.23 -6.00
CA TYR A 74 7.37 1.14 -5.83
C TYR A 74 5.96 1.32 -6.39
N ILE A 75 5.31 2.39 -5.99
CA ILE A 75 3.95 2.76 -6.41
C ILE A 75 3.98 3.88 -7.46
N LEU A 76 3.12 3.77 -8.43
CA LEU A 76 2.61 4.88 -9.22
C LEU A 76 1.10 4.94 -9.01
N TYR A 77 0.62 5.84 -8.16
CA TYR A 77 -0.79 5.96 -7.85
C TYR A 77 -1.39 7.17 -8.57
N GLY A 78 -2.28 6.89 -9.53
CA GLY A 78 -3.01 7.91 -10.26
C GLY A 78 -4.33 8.23 -9.55
N ASP A 79 -4.51 9.49 -9.19
CA ASP A 79 -5.69 10.01 -8.50
C ASP A 79 -6.26 11.24 -9.24
N ASN A 80 -6.41 11.10 -10.54
CA ASN A 80 -6.83 12.17 -11.45
C ASN A 80 -8.05 11.79 -12.28
N ASN A 81 -8.55 12.75 -13.06
CA ASN A 81 -9.61 12.54 -14.02
C ASN A 81 -9.02 12.39 -15.44
N PRO A 82 -8.98 11.18 -16.00
CA PRO A 82 -8.42 10.95 -17.35
C PRO A 82 -9.28 11.51 -18.49
N ASP A 83 -10.48 11.99 -18.18
CA ASP A 83 -11.32 12.67 -19.19
C ASP A 83 -10.82 14.09 -19.48
N THR A 84 -9.84 14.57 -18.71
CA THR A 84 -9.16 15.87 -18.93
C THR A 84 -7.69 15.62 -19.29
N PRO A 85 -7.35 15.62 -20.59
CA PRO A 85 -6.03 15.19 -21.07
C PRO A 85 -4.83 15.97 -20.49
N ASP A 86 -5.04 17.24 -20.16
CA ASP A 86 -3.97 18.10 -19.65
C ASP A 86 -3.67 17.85 -18.14
N GLU A 87 -4.46 17.00 -17.48
CA GLU A 87 -4.41 16.75 -16.04
C GLU A 87 -3.89 15.33 -15.71
N ASP A 88 -3.55 14.55 -16.74
CA ASP A 88 -3.24 13.11 -16.61
C ASP A 88 -1.94 12.80 -15.84
N HIS A 89 -1.08 13.78 -15.66
CA HIS A 89 0.24 13.62 -15.03
C HIS A 89 0.40 14.37 -13.71
N ASP A 90 -0.65 14.97 -13.19
CA ASP A 90 -0.62 15.66 -11.92
C ASP A 90 -1.15 14.74 -10.80
N HIS A 91 -0.26 14.26 -9.94
CA HIS A 91 -0.55 13.32 -8.86
C HIS A 91 -0.35 13.99 -7.50
N LEU A 92 -1.24 13.70 -6.54
CA LEU A 92 -1.08 14.17 -5.18
C LEU A 92 0.11 13.46 -4.51
N TYR A 93 0.96 14.24 -3.87
CA TYR A 93 2.02 13.72 -3.03
C TYR A 93 1.50 13.48 -1.62
N TYR A 94 1.39 12.22 -1.21
CA TYR A 94 0.92 11.84 0.11
C TYR A 94 2.07 11.83 1.12
N ASP A 95 1.79 12.30 2.35
CA ASP A 95 2.76 12.39 3.45
C ASP A 95 3.41 11.04 3.84
N PHE A 96 2.70 9.94 3.65
CA PHE A 96 3.26 8.60 3.90
C PHE A 96 4.30 8.15 2.86
N TYR A 97 4.51 8.88 1.77
CA TYR A 97 5.62 8.61 0.85
C TYR A 97 6.97 8.98 1.44
N ASP A 98 7.02 9.92 2.39
CA ASP A 98 8.23 10.30 3.13
C ASP A 98 8.50 9.42 4.36
N PHE A 99 7.71 8.36 4.57
CA PHE A 99 7.84 7.52 5.74
C PHE A 99 9.08 6.63 5.66
N ASP A 100 10.18 7.13 6.21
CA ASP A 100 11.47 6.46 6.21
C ASP A 100 11.64 5.60 7.49
N ILE A 101 11.78 4.30 7.29
CA ILE A 101 12.07 3.30 8.32
C ILE A 101 13.30 2.44 7.95
N GLY A 102 14.13 2.95 7.04
CA GLY A 102 15.32 2.26 6.58
C GLY A 102 15.04 1.11 5.60
N LYS A 103 16.06 0.30 5.36
CA LYS A 103 16.00 -0.80 4.38
C LYS A 103 15.19 -1.98 4.92
N PRO A 104 14.60 -2.80 4.02
CA PRO A 104 14.01 -4.07 4.41
C PRO A 104 15.02 -4.98 5.11
N THR A 105 14.61 -5.65 6.18
CA THR A 105 15.39 -6.62 6.95
C THR A 105 14.80 -8.02 6.90
N SER A 106 13.61 -8.17 6.30
CA SER A 106 12.99 -9.46 6.02
C SER A 106 12.52 -9.54 4.57
N GLU A 107 12.29 -10.75 4.11
CA GLU A 107 11.44 -11.02 2.97
C GLU A 107 9.96 -10.67 3.29
N TYR A 108 9.11 -10.72 2.28
CA TYR A 108 7.67 -10.64 2.44
C TYR A 108 7.14 -11.77 3.34
N ILE A 109 6.46 -11.42 4.42
CA ILE A 109 5.85 -12.36 5.36
C ILE A 109 4.34 -12.36 5.16
N LYS A 110 3.82 -13.44 4.57
CA LYS A 110 2.38 -13.66 4.38
C LYS A 110 1.78 -14.22 5.67
N VAL A 111 0.99 -13.41 6.37
CA VAL A 111 0.34 -13.80 7.65
C VAL A 111 -0.89 -14.66 7.41
N SER A 112 -1.71 -14.27 6.44
CA SER A 112 -2.92 -14.98 6.03
C SER A 112 -3.34 -14.53 4.63
N SER A 113 -4.42 -15.08 4.10
CA SER A 113 -4.98 -14.58 2.84
C SER A 113 -5.29 -13.10 2.94
N GLY A 114 -4.64 -12.31 2.10
CA GLY A 114 -4.82 -10.85 2.01
C GLY A 114 -4.23 -10.04 3.16
N VAL A 115 -3.32 -10.61 3.94
CA VAL A 115 -2.59 -9.89 5.00
C VAL A 115 -1.12 -10.28 4.95
N GLY A 116 -0.26 -9.30 4.90
CA GLY A 116 1.18 -9.51 4.96
C GLY A 116 1.94 -8.29 5.43
N TYR A 117 3.20 -8.47 5.72
CA TYR A 117 4.08 -7.40 6.17
C TYR A 117 5.55 -7.67 5.77
N LYS A 118 6.37 -6.65 5.92
CA LYS A 118 7.82 -6.71 5.76
C LYS A 118 8.47 -5.89 6.86
N GLU A 119 9.48 -6.48 7.51
CA GLU A 119 10.30 -5.80 8.51
C GLU A 119 11.33 -4.89 7.84
N HIS A 120 11.64 -3.79 8.50
CA HIS A 120 12.63 -2.80 8.12
C HIS A 120 13.57 -2.50 9.30
N GLU A 121 14.68 -1.80 9.05
CA GLU A 121 15.67 -1.45 10.08
C GLU A 121 15.08 -0.70 11.30
N GLN A 122 14.04 0.11 11.08
CA GLN A 122 13.44 0.96 12.10
C GLN A 122 11.92 0.78 12.21
N GLY A 123 11.37 -0.39 11.86
CA GLY A 123 9.93 -0.61 11.93
C GLY A 123 9.42 -1.63 10.93
N PHE A 124 8.17 -1.48 10.52
CA PHE A 124 7.57 -2.39 9.55
C PHE A 124 6.48 -1.72 8.72
N ILE A 125 6.21 -2.28 7.57
CA ILE A 125 5.05 -1.93 6.74
C ILE A 125 4.20 -3.18 6.57
N ALA A 126 2.87 -3.01 6.70
CA ALA A 126 1.92 -4.10 6.54
C ALA A 126 0.71 -3.68 5.71
N TYR A 127 -0.03 -4.66 5.19
CA TYR A 127 -1.27 -4.41 4.48
C TYR A 127 -2.35 -5.43 4.86
N ASN A 128 -3.61 -5.01 4.69
CA ASN A 128 -4.80 -5.85 4.83
C ASN A 128 -5.79 -5.52 3.71
N ILE A 129 -5.97 -6.43 2.76
CA ILE A 129 -6.92 -6.26 1.64
C ILE A 129 -8.33 -6.76 1.95
N ASN A 130 -8.53 -7.39 3.11
CA ASN A 130 -9.86 -7.83 3.54
C ASN A 130 -10.73 -6.64 3.92
N SER A 131 -12.05 -6.79 3.86
CA SER A 131 -12.98 -5.72 4.25
C SER A 131 -13.01 -5.47 5.77
N ASN A 132 -12.69 -6.49 6.57
CA ASN A 132 -12.67 -6.41 8.03
C ASN A 132 -11.25 -6.19 8.55
N LYS A 133 -11.15 -5.59 9.74
CA LYS A 133 -9.86 -5.48 10.44
C LYS A 133 -9.26 -6.85 10.72
N LYS A 134 -7.94 -6.91 10.70
CA LYS A 134 -7.15 -8.13 10.97
C LYS A 134 -6.08 -7.84 12.00
N LYS A 135 -5.77 -8.86 12.79
CA LYS A 135 -4.66 -8.82 13.73
C LYS A 135 -3.39 -9.31 13.03
N LEU A 136 -2.32 -8.55 13.16
CA LEU A 136 -0.96 -8.93 12.81
C LEU A 136 -0.19 -9.15 14.10
N THR A 137 0.61 -10.21 14.17
CA THR A 137 1.61 -10.41 15.23
C THR A 137 2.97 -10.57 14.56
N ARG A 138 3.91 -9.69 14.89
CA ARG A 138 5.30 -9.74 14.43
C ARG A 138 6.07 -10.85 15.16
N ASP A 139 7.20 -11.26 14.61
CA ASP A 139 8.05 -12.30 15.22
C ASP A 139 8.58 -11.94 16.62
N ASN A 140 8.69 -10.63 16.91
CA ASN A 140 9.03 -10.14 18.26
C ASN A 140 7.88 -10.22 19.28
N GLY A 141 6.71 -10.72 18.88
CA GLY A 141 5.52 -10.89 19.72
C GLY A 141 4.59 -9.68 19.79
N GLN A 142 4.99 -8.54 19.26
CA GLN A 142 4.12 -7.36 19.21
C GLN A 142 2.93 -7.59 18.27
N SER A 143 1.76 -7.08 18.68
CA SER A 143 0.52 -7.28 17.92
C SER A 143 -0.13 -5.96 17.57
N PHE A 144 -0.62 -5.84 16.33
CA PHE A 144 -1.24 -4.66 15.77
C PHE A 144 -2.58 -5.01 15.10
N GLU A 145 -3.53 -4.10 15.13
CA GLU A 145 -4.74 -4.20 14.31
C GLU A 145 -4.57 -3.41 13.02
N ILE A 146 -4.79 -4.05 11.88
CA ILE A 146 -4.80 -3.40 10.58
C ILE A 146 -6.26 -3.25 10.14
N ALA A 147 -6.69 -2.03 9.88
CA ALA A 147 -8.04 -1.76 9.38
C ALA A 147 -8.30 -2.50 8.05
N GLY A 148 -9.56 -2.76 7.76
CA GLY A 148 -9.92 -3.37 6.47
C GLY A 148 -9.58 -2.47 5.30
N LYS A 149 -9.02 -3.05 4.22
CA LYS A 149 -8.53 -2.37 3.02
C LYS A 149 -7.61 -1.19 3.34
N SER A 150 -6.57 -1.45 4.14
CA SER A 150 -5.64 -0.41 4.60
C SER A 150 -4.19 -0.89 4.60
N GLY A 151 -3.27 0.05 4.39
CA GLY A 151 -1.85 -0.09 4.72
C GLY A 151 -1.58 0.38 6.14
N LEU A 152 -0.57 -0.19 6.77
CA LEU A 152 -0.09 0.19 8.10
C LEU A 152 1.42 0.45 8.01
N PHE A 153 1.84 1.64 8.39
CA PHE A 153 3.23 2.11 8.37
C PHE A 153 3.63 2.42 9.81
N CYS A 154 4.58 1.68 10.36
CA CYS A 154 4.96 1.78 11.76
C CYS A 154 6.47 1.93 11.93
N LYS A 155 6.88 2.79 12.85
CA LYS A 155 8.27 3.02 13.24
C LYS A 155 8.49 2.59 14.69
N ASP A 156 9.55 1.85 14.93
CA ASP A 156 9.97 1.45 16.27
C ASP A 156 10.71 2.62 16.95
N VAL A 157 10.24 3.02 18.12
CA VAL A 157 10.77 4.14 18.90
C VAL A 157 11.13 3.63 20.31
N GLY A 158 12.38 3.25 20.49
CA GLY A 158 12.82 2.60 21.72
C GLY A 158 12.15 1.24 21.93
N ASN A 159 11.32 1.11 22.98
CA ASN A 159 10.55 -0.11 23.26
C ASN A 159 9.12 -0.06 22.72
N ASP A 160 8.70 1.06 22.16
CA ASP A 160 7.36 1.28 21.63
C ASP A 160 7.38 1.29 20.09
N THR A 161 6.20 1.21 19.50
CA THR A 161 6.02 1.31 18.05
C THR A 161 4.92 2.33 17.75
N GLU A 162 5.26 3.35 16.98
CA GLU A 162 4.34 4.39 16.54
C GLU A 162 3.93 4.15 15.08
N CYS A 163 2.62 4.18 14.83
CA CYS A 163 2.09 3.99 13.48
C CYS A 163 1.44 5.26 12.96
N LEU A 164 1.54 5.48 11.64
CA LEU A 164 0.80 6.55 11.00
C LEU A 164 -0.71 6.35 11.22
N PRO A 165 -1.46 7.44 11.40
CA PRO A 165 -2.91 7.38 11.60
C PRO A 165 -3.62 6.50 10.56
N ILE A 166 -4.67 5.82 10.98
CA ILE A 166 -5.60 5.13 10.08
C ILE A 166 -6.49 6.23 9.49
N ASP A 167 -6.41 6.38 8.18
CA ASP A 167 -7.27 7.32 7.43
C ASP A 167 -8.71 6.82 7.38
#